data_02d97c6a62f97597706260d6bb7130d0
#
_entry.id   02d97c6a62f97597706260d6bb7130d0
#
_cell.length_a   1.000
_cell.length_b   1.000
_cell.length_c   1.000
_cell.angle_alpha   90.00
_cell.angle_beta   90.00
_cell.angle_gamma   90.00
#
_symmetry.space_group_name_H-M   'P 1'
#
loop_
_entity.id
_entity.type
_entity.pdbx_description
1 polymer ?
#
loop_
_entity_poly.entity_id
_entity_poly.type
_entity_poly.pdbx_seq_one_letter_code
_entity_poly.pdbx_strand_id
1 'polypeptide(L)'
;MIKSIRVQLLPNNKQKTKLFQFAGAARYAYNWALNKQMDHFCEGHKIQTDSALRKEFTVLRHAEENKWLQDVSNNVTKQAIKDLCIAYKNFFRKQKKPGYIKYASKKIAHYNRIGKSLTVYDMNGHPQFRSKKNGDFRFYQDNVKIQFTETHVKLESLAGSRRKNRQRLNWIRLAEGNRIPVRAKYTNPRIAFDGERWWLSVGIQTARKLKPLRGLSFAYRKRRYTRSEGIGIDLGIKDLAVLSDATKVRNINKTRAIRRLKKKRRRLQRQVSRKYQMNKKGDRYCKTSNLIKSEKQLLRINHRLANIRQNHVHQTTTAIIKRKPSFVCLEDLNIRGMMKNRYLSEKIQEQNLYEFRRQIEYKAHWAKISVIIADRWYPSSKTCVICGHVKKDLNLSERMYVCPVCGNVIDRDFQAALNLKRYGDAEQMTSAS
;
A
#
# COMPACT_ATOMS: atom_id res chain seq x y z
N MET A 1 -16.98 -9.72 7.43
CA MET A 1 -15.91 -8.72 7.22
C MET A 1 -14.60 -9.44 6.95
N ILE A 2 -13.78 -8.98 5.98
CA ILE A 2 -12.48 -9.57 5.71
C ILE A 2 -11.38 -8.66 6.25
N LYS A 3 -10.54 -9.19 7.13
CA LYS A 3 -9.35 -8.49 7.66
C LYS A 3 -8.10 -9.10 7.04
N SER A 4 -7.30 -8.30 6.35
CA SER A 4 -6.01 -8.75 5.82
C SER A 4 -4.92 -8.66 6.90
N ILE A 5 -4.20 -9.76 7.09
CA ILE A 5 -3.04 -9.84 7.99
C ILE A 5 -1.81 -10.15 7.17
N ARG A 6 -0.70 -9.45 7.47
CA ARG A 6 0.61 -9.69 6.87
C ARG A 6 1.58 -10.13 7.96
N VAL A 7 2.27 -11.26 7.74
CA VAL A 7 3.24 -11.84 8.67
C VAL A 7 4.52 -12.21 7.93
N GLN A 8 5.66 -12.01 8.57
CA GLN A 8 6.95 -12.41 8.02
C GLN A 8 7.12 -13.93 8.13
N LEU A 9 7.62 -14.55 7.07
CA LEU A 9 8.04 -15.94 7.01
C LEU A 9 9.54 -16.06 7.32
N LEU A 10 9.92 -17.12 8.05
CA LEU A 10 11.30 -17.46 8.37
C LEU A 10 11.70 -18.79 7.69
N PRO A 11 11.80 -18.84 6.36
CA PRO A 11 12.14 -20.05 5.64
C PRO A 11 13.62 -20.39 5.81
N ASN A 12 13.93 -21.69 5.91
CA ASN A 12 15.30 -22.20 5.77
C ASN A 12 15.79 -22.12 4.31
N ASN A 13 17.04 -22.45 4.04
CA ASN A 13 17.63 -22.28 2.70
C ASN A 13 16.95 -23.16 1.63
N LYS A 14 16.59 -24.42 1.97
CA LYS A 14 15.86 -25.30 1.04
C LYS A 14 14.47 -24.75 0.73
N GLN A 15 13.78 -24.22 1.74
CA GLN A 15 12.48 -23.56 1.55
C GLN A 15 12.60 -22.28 0.73
N LYS A 16 13.64 -21.46 0.94
CA LYS A 16 13.87 -20.24 0.13
C LYS A 16 14.02 -20.59 -1.35
N THR A 17 14.80 -21.63 -1.68
CA THR A 17 14.96 -22.09 -3.07
C THR A 17 13.61 -22.45 -3.68
N LYS A 18 12.78 -23.20 -2.96
CA LYS A 18 11.44 -23.58 -3.43
C LYS A 18 10.52 -22.37 -3.59
N LEU A 19 10.52 -21.43 -2.63
CA LEU A 19 9.74 -20.19 -2.75
C LEU A 19 10.14 -19.35 -3.99
N PHE A 20 11.44 -19.30 -4.32
CA PHE A 20 11.90 -18.64 -5.54
C PHE A 20 11.48 -19.40 -6.81
N GLN A 21 11.46 -20.73 -6.79
CA GLN A 21 10.94 -21.54 -7.90
C GLN A 21 9.45 -21.25 -8.13
N PHE A 22 8.64 -21.23 -7.08
CA PHE A 22 7.20 -20.91 -7.15
C PHE A 22 6.97 -19.49 -7.69
N ALA A 23 7.72 -18.51 -7.21
CA ALA A 23 7.64 -17.14 -7.72
C ALA A 23 8.09 -17.03 -9.19
N GLY A 24 9.07 -17.85 -9.59
CA GLY A 24 9.54 -17.99 -10.96
C GLY A 24 8.45 -18.54 -11.89
N ALA A 25 7.81 -19.64 -11.49
CA ALA A 25 6.72 -20.25 -12.25
C ALA A 25 5.50 -19.31 -12.37
N ALA A 26 5.14 -18.59 -11.30
CA ALA A 26 4.08 -17.59 -11.35
C ALA A 26 4.40 -16.45 -12.32
N ARG A 27 5.65 -15.98 -12.34
CA ARG A 27 6.10 -14.96 -13.28
C ARG A 27 6.09 -15.45 -14.72
N TYR A 28 6.59 -16.66 -14.95
CA TYR A 28 6.59 -17.30 -16.27
C TYR A 28 5.16 -17.42 -16.82
N ALA A 29 4.24 -18.00 -16.05
CA ALA A 29 2.86 -18.16 -16.45
C ALA A 29 2.15 -16.82 -16.74
N TYR A 30 2.43 -15.80 -15.93
CA TYR A 30 1.89 -14.45 -16.16
C TYR A 30 2.43 -13.83 -17.45
N ASN A 31 3.75 -13.94 -17.69
CA ASN A 31 4.40 -13.35 -18.86
C ASN A 31 4.03 -14.09 -20.14
N TRP A 32 3.95 -15.42 -20.09
CA TRP A 32 3.48 -16.24 -21.20
C TRP A 32 2.04 -15.86 -21.61
N ALA A 33 1.15 -15.76 -20.62
CA ALA A 33 -0.23 -15.36 -20.88
C ALA A 33 -0.33 -13.92 -21.41
N LEU A 34 0.54 -13.01 -20.93
CA LEU A 34 0.62 -11.64 -21.43
C LEU A 34 1.03 -11.62 -22.91
N ASN A 35 2.09 -12.39 -23.24
CA ASN A 35 2.54 -12.49 -24.63
C ASN A 35 1.40 -13.02 -25.54
N LYS A 36 0.77 -14.12 -25.16
CA LYS A 36 -0.39 -14.68 -25.90
C LYS A 36 -1.54 -13.69 -26.10
N GLN A 37 -1.84 -12.89 -25.08
CA GLN A 37 -2.85 -11.83 -25.19
C GLN A 37 -2.41 -10.71 -26.14
N MET A 38 -1.13 -10.38 -26.14
CA MET A 38 -0.58 -9.37 -27.03
C MET A 38 -0.62 -9.84 -28.48
N ASP A 39 -0.17 -11.07 -28.76
CA ASP A 39 -0.20 -11.68 -30.10
C ASP A 39 -1.64 -11.71 -30.63
N HIS A 40 -2.57 -12.25 -29.84
CA HIS A 40 -3.99 -12.36 -30.19
C HIS A 40 -4.65 -11.00 -30.47
N PHE A 41 -4.28 -9.98 -29.71
CA PHE A 41 -4.76 -8.61 -29.90
C PHE A 41 -4.15 -7.97 -31.19
N CYS A 42 -2.88 -8.24 -31.52
CA CYS A 42 -2.24 -7.80 -32.75
C CYS A 42 -2.89 -8.41 -33.99
N GLU A 43 -3.41 -9.65 -33.87
CA GLU A 43 -4.18 -10.34 -34.92
C GLU A 43 -5.61 -9.81 -35.06
N GLY A 44 -6.00 -8.77 -34.32
CA GLY A 44 -7.33 -8.16 -34.38
C GLY A 44 -8.40 -8.88 -33.56
N HIS A 45 -8.05 -9.89 -32.79
CA HIS A 45 -8.99 -10.68 -32.00
C HIS A 45 -9.29 -10.04 -30.62
N LYS A 46 -10.43 -10.43 -30.05
CA LYS A 46 -10.76 -10.07 -28.66
C LYS A 46 -9.86 -10.80 -27.66
N ILE A 47 -9.58 -10.18 -26.51
CA ILE A 47 -8.82 -10.80 -25.44
C ILE A 47 -9.41 -12.13 -25.01
N GLN A 48 -8.56 -13.15 -24.93
CA GLN A 48 -8.94 -14.49 -24.49
C GLN A 48 -9.37 -14.51 -23.02
N THR A 49 -10.25 -15.43 -22.69
CA THR A 49 -10.70 -15.66 -21.31
C THR A 49 -9.62 -16.35 -20.47
N ASP A 50 -9.69 -16.22 -19.14
CA ASP A 50 -8.76 -16.93 -18.26
C ASP A 50 -8.91 -18.46 -18.35
N SER A 51 -10.07 -18.96 -18.72
CA SER A 51 -10.32 -20.39 -18.95
C SER A 51 -9.58 -20.90 -20.19
N ALA A 52 -9.66 -20.18 -21.30
CA ALA A 52 -8.95 -20.54 -22.54
C ALA A 52 -7.43 -20.57 -22.34
N LEU A 53 -6.88 -19.49 -21.81
CA LEU A 53 -5.44 -19.41 -21.51
C LEU A 53 -4.96 -20.51 -20.55
N ARG A 54 -5.76 -20.89 -19.57
CA ARG A 54 -5.40 -21.98 -18.64
C ARG A 54 -5.42 -23.36 -19.31
N LYS A 55 -6.29 -23.59 -20.26
CA LYS A 55 -6.30 -24.83 -21.06
C LYS A 55 -5.01 -24.93 -21.87
N GLU A 56 -4.67 -23.89 -22.64
CA GLU A 56 -3.44 -23.82 -23.41
C GLU A 56 -2.20 -23.96 -22.51
N PHE A 57 -2.16 -23.26 -21.37
CA PHE A 57 -1.05 -23.37 -20.43
C PHE A 57 -0.91 -24.77 -19.83
N THR A 58 -2.00 -25.51 -19.69
CA THR A 58 -1.95 -26.89 -19.18
C THR A 58 -1.24 -27.80 -20.19
N VAL A 59 -1.49 -27.64 -21.49
CA VAL A 59 -0.77 -28.37 -22.55
C VAL A 59 0.72 -28.02 -22.50
N LEU A 60 1.06 -26.73 -22.50
CA LEU A 60 2.46 -26.25 -22.40
C LEU A 60 3.19 -26.80 -21.18
N ARG A 61 2.50 -26.89 -20.03
CA ARG A 61 3.07 -27.41 -18.78
C ARG A 61 3.48 -28.89 -18.88
N HIS A 62 2.81 -29.68 -19.70
CA HIS A 62 3.08 -31.11 -19.88
C HIS A 62 4.15 -31.38 -20.95
N ALA A 63 4.51 -30.38 -21.76
CA ALA A 63 5.60 -30.50 -22.72
C ALA A 63 6.94 -30.81 -22.00
N GLU A 64 7.79 -31.60 -22.67
CA GLU A 64 9.09 -32.04 -22.14
C GLU A 64 9.95 -30.87 -21.66
N GLU A 65 10.01 -29.80 -22.43
CA GLU A 65 10.78 -28.58 -22.15
C GLU A 65 10.36 -27.88 -20.85
N ASN A 66 9.14 -28.12 -20.41
CA ASN A 66 8.49 -27.44 -19.28
C ASN A 66 8.25 -28.35 -18.07
N LYS A 67 8.90 -29.51 -18.01
CA LYS A 67 8.80 -30.45 -16.86
C LYS A 67 9.05 -29.78 -15.50
N TRP A 68 9.86 -28.77 -15.45
CA TRP A 68 10.14 -28.02 -14.24
C TRP A 68 8.90 -27.30 -13.65
N LEU A 69 7.89 -26.98 -14.48
CA LEU A 69 6.61 -26.42 -14.01
C LEU A 69 5.78 -27.43 -13.23
N GLN A 70 6.01 -28.73 -13.43
CA GLN A 70 5.28 -29.78 -12.73
C GLN A 70 5.69 -29.89 -11.25
N ASP A 71 6.89 -29.40 -10.90
CA ASP A 71 7.39 -29.31 -9.51
C ASP A 71 6.67 -28.24 -8.68
N VAL A 72 5.85 -27.39 -9.32
CA VAL A 72 5.15 -26.29 -8.68
C VAL A 72 3.64 -26.58 -8.70
N SER A 73 2.93 -26.20 -7.63
CA SER A 73 1.48 -26.32 -7.59
C SER A 73 0.80 -25.63 -8.80
N ASN A 74 -0.11 -26.34 -9.45
CA ASN A 74 -0.88 -25.78 -10.56
C ASN A 74 -1.70 -24.53 -10.15
N ASN A 75 -2.11 -24.44 -8.89
CA ASN A 75 -2.85 -23.28 -8.37
C ASN A 75 -2.03 -21.98 -8.46
N VAL A 76 -0.70 -22.06 -8.38
CA VAL A 76 0.21 -20.91 -8.51
C VAL A 76 0.15 -20.32 -9.93
N THR A 77 0.26 -21.18 -10.95
CA THR A 77 0.27 -20.76 -12.35
C THR A 77 -1.12 -20.35 -12.82
N LYS A 78 -2.16 -21.12 -12.47
CA LYS A 78 -3.56 -20.76 -12.74
C LYS A 78 -3.94 -19.38 -12.20
N GLN A 79 -3.56 -19.09 -10.96
CA GLN A 79 -3.88 -17.79 -10.37
C GLN A 79 -3.07 -16.66 -11.00
N ALA A 80 -1.82 -16.90 -11.44
CA ALA A 80 -1.03 -15.90 -12.14
C ALA A 80 -1.67 -15.48 -13.47
N ILE A 81 -2.23 -16.44 -14.24
CA ILE A 81 -3.00 -16.17 -15.46
C ILE A 81 -4.28 -15.39 -15.14
N LYS A 82 -5.02 -15.81 -14.11
CA LYS A 82 -6.23 -15.10 -13.66
C LYS A 82 -5.92 -13.66 -13.23
N ASP A 83 -4.80 -13.43 -12.54
CA ASP A 83 -4.35 -12.10 -12.14
C ASP A 83 -4.10 -11.20 -13.35
N LEU A 84 -3.55 -11.73 -14.44
CA LEU A 84 -3.37 -11.01 -15.70
C LEU A 84 -4.73 -10.63 -16.32
N CYS A 85 -5.65 -11.57 -16.42
CA CYS A 85 -6.98 -11.30 -16.97
C CYS A 85 -7.74 -10.24 -16.15
N ILE A 86 -7.59 -10.26 -14.81
CA ILE A 86 -8.13 -9.21 -13.95
C ILE A 86 -7.42 -7.86 -14.21
N ALA A 87 -6.12 -7.86 -14.46
CA ALA A 87 -5.38 -6.64 -14.79
C ALA A 87 -5.89 -6.01 -16.10
N TYR A 88 -6.15 -6.80 -17.14
CA TYR A 88 -6.77 -6.34 -18.37
C TYR A 88 -8.19 -5.80 -18.15
N LYS A 89 -9.04 -6.53 -17.41
CA LYS A 89 -10.39 -6.04 -17.06
C LYS A 89 -10.33 -4.67 -16.36
N ASN A 90 -9.38 -4.50 -15.44
CA ASN A 90 -9.18 -3.23 -14.74
C ASN A 90 -8.66 -2.14 -15.69
N PHE A 91 -7.80 -2.47 -16.62
CA PHE A 91 -7.28 -1.54 -17.63
C PHE A 91 -8.40 -1.00 -18.50
N PHE A 92 -9.23 -1.86 -19.09
CA PHE A 92 -10.36 -1.44 -19.93
C PHE A 92 -11.43 -0.65 -19.15
N ARG A 93 -11.71 -1.08 -17.91
CA ARG A 93 -12.62 -0.31 -17.05
C ARG A 93 -12.09 1.10 -16.76
N LYS A 94 -10.76 1.26 -16.65
CA LYS A 94 -10.12 2.56 -16.46
C LYS A 94 -10.19 3.44 -17.69
N GLN A 95 -10.08 2.86 -18.88
CA GLN A 95 -10.15 3.61 -20.14
C GLN A 95 -11.50 4.33 -20.35
N LYS A 96 -12.59 3.77 -19.82
CA LYS A 96 -13.93 4.36 -19.89
C LYS A 96 -14.11 5.62 -19.01
N LYS A 97 -13.15 5.95 -18.14
CA LYS A 97 -13.27 7.12 -17.26
C LYS A 97 -12.89 8.41 -17.97
N PRO A 98 -13.67 9.53 -17.82
CA PRO A 98 -13.39 10.79 -18.49
C PRO A 98 -11.97 11.31 -18.29
N GLY A 99 -11.43 11.20 -17.08
CA GLY A 99 -10.06 11.61 -16.79
C GLY A 99 -8.98 10.78 -17.49
N TYR A 100 -9.28 9.51 -17.85
CA TYR A 100 -8.37 8.70 -18.65
C TYR A 100 -8.43 9.08 -20.12
N ILE A 101 -9.61 9.34 -20.66
CA ILE A 101 -9.80 9.79 -22.04
C ILE A 101 -9.01 11.09 -22.28
N LYS A 102 -9.16 12.09 -21.38
CA LYS A 102 -8.38 13.33 -21.43
C LYS A 102 -6.86 13.11 -21.36
N TYR A 103 -6.40 12.15 -20.53
CA TYR A 103 -5.00 11.76 -20.47
C TYR A 103 -4.54 11.11 -21.77
N ALA A 104 -5.32 10.18 -22.34
CA ALA A 104 -5.00 9.47 -23.57
C ALA A 104 -4.86 10.45 -24.76
N SER A 105 -5.80 11.38 -24.93
CA SER A 105 -5.75 12.39 -25.97
C SER A 105 -4.48 13.25 -25.88
N LYS A 106 -4.11 13.72 -24.67
CA LYS A 106 -2.88 14.47 -24.45
C LYS A 106 -1.61 13.67 -24.77
N LYS A 107 -1.62 12.38 -24.46
CA LYS A 107 -0.48 11.50 -24.72
C LYS A 107 -0.33 11.22 -26.21
N ILE A 108 -1.42 10.96 -26.93
CA ILE A 108 -1.44 10.77 -28.38
C ILE A 108 -0.92 12.05 -29.07
N ALA A 109 -1.44 13.22 -28.72
CA ALA A 109 -0.98 14.50 -29.26
C ALA A 109 0.52 14.76 -29.02
N HIS A 110 1.04 14.37 -27.84
CA HIS A 110 2.48 14.48 -27.54
C HIS A 110 3.32 13.54 -28.43
N TYR A 111 2.91 12.28 -28.58
CA TYR A 111 3.64 11.30 -29.41
C TYR A 111 3.63 11.69 -30.89
N ASN A 112 2.49 12.17 -31.40
CA ASN A 112 2.40 12.68 -32.77
C ASN A 112 3.37 13.85 -33.00
N ARG A 113 3.48 14.77 -32.01
CA ARG A 113 4.40 15.92 -32.11
C ARG A 113 5.89 15.53 -32.18
N ILE A 114 6.27 14.43 -31.50
CA ILE A 114 7.66 13.94 -31.49
C ILE A 114 7.92 12.85 -32.53
N GLY A 115 6.99 12.61 -33.47
CA GLY A 115 7.12 11.63 -34.54
C GLY A 115 7.22 10.18 -34.10
N LYS A 116 6.74 9.83 -32.88
CA LYS A 116 6.76 8.47 -32.35
C LYS A 116 5.39 7.82 -32.45
N SER A 117 5.35 6.57 -32.90
CA SER A 117 4.14 5.76 -32.83
C SER A 117 3.81 5.38 -31.38
N LEU A 118 2.54 5.56 -31.00
CA LEU A 118 2.02 5.17 -29.70
C LEU A 118 1.27 3.87 -29.81
N THR A 119 1.71 2.86 -29.06
CA THR A 119 1.00 1.57 -28.97
C THR A 119 0.07 1.52 -27.76
N VAL A 120 -0.87 0.59 -27.75
CA VAL A 120 -1.75 0.32 -26.59
C VAL A 120 -0.91 -0.06 -25.35
N TYR A 121 0.23 -0.67 -25.58
CA TYR A 121 1.17 -1.11 -24.53
C TYR A 121 1.82 0.04 -23.78
N ASP A 122 1.94 1.18 -24.42
CA ASP A 122 2.49 2.40 -23.81
C ASP A 122 1.48 3.11 -22.91
N MET A 123 0.21 2.72 -22.96
CA MET A 123 -0.85 3.38 -22.22
C MET A 123 -0.78 3.08 -20.72
N ASN A 124 -0.99 4.12 -19.91
CA ASN A 124 -0.88 4.00 -18.45
C ASN A 124 -1.91 3.02 -17.86
N GLY A 125 -1.40 1.97 -17.23
CA GLY A 125 -2.20 0.91 -16.60
C GLY A 125 -2.36 -0.34 -17.47
N HIS A 126 -1.79 -0.38 -18.69
CA HIS A 126 -1.65 -1.62 -19.44
C HIS A 126 -0.80 -2.63 -18.64
N PRO A 127 -1.17 -3.91 -18.59
CA PRO A 127 -0.35 -4.94 -17.96
C PRO A 127 1.05 -5.00 -18.55
N GLN A 128 2.08 -5.06 -17.68
CA GLN A 128 3.48 -5.07 -18.07
C GLN A 128 4.11 -6.41 -17.74
N PHE A 129 5.15 -6.81 -18.49
CA PHE A 129 5.94 -8.00 -18.19
C PHE A 129 6.55 -7.92 -16.80
N ARG A 130 6.45 -9.00 -16.05
CA ARG A 130 7.07 -9.14 -14.74
C ARG A 130 8.54 -9.51 -14.89
N SER A 131 9.42 -8.83 -14.17
CA SER A 131 10.87 -8.97 -14.27
C SER A 131 11.48 -9.39 -12.94
N LYS A 132 12.46 -10.30 -13.00
CA LYS A 132 13.32 -10.63 -11.86
C LYS A 132 14.09 -9.40 -11.37
N LYS A 133 14.49 -8.51 -12.28
CA LYS A 133 15.21 -7.26 -11.95
C LYS A 133 14.34 -6.30 -11.13
N ASN A 134 13.03 -6.26 -11.40
CA ASN A 134 12.08 -5.41 -10.68
C ASN A 134 11.60 -6.01 -9.35
N GLY A 135 12.16 -7.16 -8.94
CA GLY A 135 11.79 -7.79 -7.67
C GLY A 135 10.41 -8.46 -7.66
N ASP A 136 9.90 -8.87 -8.82
CA ASP A 136 8.60 -9.54 -8.93
C ASP A 136 8.67 -11.01 -8.46
N PHE A 137 8.90 -11.19 -7.17
CA PHE A 137 8.89 -12.50 -6.51
C PHE A 137 7.64 -12.63 -5.66
N ARG A 138 6.52 -12.98 -6.30
CA ARG A 138 5.24 -13.18 -5.61
C ARG A 138 4.42 -14.26 -6.28
N PHE A 139 3.66 -14.99 -5.47
CA PHE A 139 2.76 -16.03 -5.94
C PHE A 139 1.57 -16.19 -4.99
N TYR A 140 0.53 -16.81 -5.50
CA TYR A 140 -0.67 -17.19 -4.76
C TYR A 140 -0.47 -18.57 -4.12
N GLN A 141 -1.03 -18.74 -2.92
CA GLN A 141 -1.18 -20.02 -2.26
C GLN A 141 -2.65 -20.38 -2.18
N ASP A 142 -3.00 -21.65 -2.41
CA ASP A 142 -4.38 -22.11 -2.34
C ASP A 142 -4.97 -21.87 -0.94
N ASN A 143 -6.17 -21.27 -0.90
CA ASN A 143 -6.82 -20.87 0.35
C ASN A 143 -7.47 -22.04 1.11
N VAL A 144 -7.71 -23.19 0.45
CA VAL A 144 -8.24 -24.41 1.06
C VAL A 144 -7.08 -25.25 1.62
N LYS A 145 -5.99 -25.32 0.88
CA LYS A 145 -4.83 -26.17 1.23
C LYS A 145 -3.85 -25.52 2.21
N ILE A 146 -3.94 -24.20 2.43
CA ILE A 146 -3.13 -23.53 3.45
C ILE A 146 -3.60 -23.91 4.85
N GLN A 147 -2.66 -24.25 5.72
CA GLN A 147 -2.94 -24.59 7.11
C GLN A 147 -2.03 -23.81 8.04
N PHE A 148 -2.51 -23.50 9.22
CA PHE A 148 -1.75 -22.78 10.23
C PHE A 148 -1.69 -23.55 11.53
N THR A 149 -0.54 -23.44 12.19
CA THR A 149 -0.39 -23.69 13.62
C THR A 149 -0.12 -22.34 14.30
N GLU A 150 0.05 -22.33 15.60
CA GLU A 150 0.40 -21.13 16.36
C GLU A 150 1.67 -20.45 15.85
N THR A 151 2.65 -21.22 15.36
CA THR A 151 3.99 -20.77 15.02
C THR A 151 4.40 -21.00 13.56
N HIS A 152 3.65 -21.82 12.80
CA HIS A 152 4.01 -22.22 11.44
C HIS A 152 2.83 -22.11 10.47
N VAL A 153 3.16 -21.99 9.20
CA VAL A 153 2.22 -22.12 8.07
C VAL A 153 2.64 -23.25 7.17
N LYS A 154 1.69 -24.10 6.77
CA LYS A 154 1.87 -25.14 5.76
C LYS A 154 1.50 -24.59 4.39
N LEU A 155 2.43 -24.68 3.45
CA LEU A 155 2.23 -24.31 2.05
C LEU A 155 2.06 -25.56 1.20
N GLU A 156 1.25 -25.46 0.14
CA GLU A 156 1.01 -26.56 -0.78
C GLU A 156 2.29 -26.92 -1.57
N SER A 157 2.62 -28.20 -1.60
CA SER A 157 3.60 -28.81 -2.53
C SER A 157 5.03 -28.24 -2.53
N LEU A 158 5.50 -27.58 -1.47
CA LEU A 158 6.91 -27.19 -1.38
C LEU A 158 7.86 -28.40 -1.37
N ALA A 159 7.39 -29.52 -0.84
CA ALA A 159 8.19 -30.75 -0.71
C ALA A 159 8.18 -31.62 -1.98
N GLY A 160 7.33 -31.35 -2.97
CA GLY A 160 7.02 -32.30 -4.05
C GLY A 160 6.17 -33.48 -3.57
N SER A 161 5.57 -34.21 -4.50
CA SER A 161 4.61 -35.31 -4.20
C SER A 161 5.26 -36.63 -3.80
N ARG A 162 6.55 -36.83 -4.06
CA ARG A 162 7.15 -38.17 -4.15
C ARG A 162 7.79 -38.73 -2.86
N ARG A 163 7.83 -38.01 -1.71
CA ARG A 163 8.45 -38.56 -0.49
C ARG A 163 7.75 -38.11 0.81
N LYS A 164 7.19 -39.06 1.57
CA LYS A 164 6.55 -38.84 2.90
C LYS A 164 7.45 -38.06 3.88
N ASN A 165 8.75 -38.32 3.91
CA ASN A 165 9.69 -37.65 4.85
C ASN A 165 9.98 -36.17 4.51
N ARG A 166 9.54 -35.65 3.38
CA ARG A 166 9.72 -34.23 3.01
C ARG A 166 8.57 -33.32 3.41
N GLN A 167 7.52 -33.85 4.01
CA GLN A 167 6.34 -33.02 4.42
C GLN A 167 6.72 -31.88 5.39
N ARG A 168 7.79 -32.04 6.18
CA ARG A 168 8.32 -30.98 7.04
C ARG A 168 8.75 -29.73 6.27
N LEU A 169 9.17 -29.86 5.00
CA LEU A 169 9.50 -28.69 4.16
C LEU A 169 8.31 -27.82 3.84
N ASN A 170 7.08 -28.36 3.89
CA ASN A 170 5.87 -27.57 3.65
C ASN A 170 5.56 -26.61 4.80
N TRP A 171 6.07 -26.85 6.01
CA TRP A 171 5.85 -26.04 7.18
C TRP A 171 6.94 -24.98 7.32
N ILE A 172 6.57 -23.70 7.19
CA ILE A 172 7.46 -22.54 7.33
C ILE A 172 7.12 -21.83 8.63
N ARG A 173 8.16 -21.53 9.42
CA ARG A 173 8.02 -20.77 10.66
C ARG A 173 7.57 -19.34 10.40
N LEU A 174 6.64 -18.84 11.21
CA LEU A 174 6.21 -17.45 11.25
C LEU A 174 7.10 -16.68 12.23
N ALA A 175 7.41 -15.40 11.90
CA ALA A 175 8.16 -14.54 12.81
C ALA A 175 7.30 -14.10 14.02
N GLU A 176 5.99 -14.07 13.86
CA GLU A 176 5.02 -13.71 14.89
C GLU A 176 4.04 -14.88 15.09
N GLY A 177 4.15 -15.56 16.23
CA GLY A 177 3.22 -16.62 16.62
C GLY A 177 1.83 -16.07 16.98
N ASN A 178 0.82 -16.90 16.89
CA ASN A 178 -0.57 -16.62 17.30
C ASN A 178 -1.24 -15.39 16.62
N ARG A 179 -0.60 -14.82 15.59
CA ARG A 179 -1.14 -13.66 14.88
C ARG A 179 -2.26 -14.01 13.89
N ILE A 180 -2.20 -15.20 13.33
CA ILE A 180 -3.20 -15.75 12.43
C ILE A 180 -3.95 -16.84 13.18
N PRO A 181 -5.29 -16.76 13.32
CA PRO A 181 -6.07 -17.80 13.96
C PRO A 181 -5.90 -19.14 13.26
N VAL A 182 -5.70 -20.21 14.00
CA VAL A 182 -5.47 -21.57 13.46
C VAL A 182 -6.70 -22.11 12.73
N ARG A 183 -7.90 -21.76 13.21
CA ARG A 183 -9.18 -22.16 12.61
C ARG A 183 -9.93 -20.93 12.14
N ALA A 184 -9.78 -20.58 10.86
CA ALA A 184 -10.48 -19.48 10.23
C ALA A 184 -10.71 -19.76 8.74
N LYS A 185 -11.66 -19.06 8.14
CA LYS A 185 -11.82 -19.05 6.68
C LYS A 185 -10.81 -18.08 6.08
N TYR A 186 -9.79 -18.65 5.43
CA TYR A 186 -8.73 -17.88 4.80
C TYR A 186 -9.12 -17.50 3.37
N THR A 187 -8.74 -16.31 2.94
CA THR A 187 -9.01 -15.80 1.60
C THR A 187 -7.76 -15.19 0.98
N ASN A 188 -7.53 -15.47 -0.29
CA ASN A 188 -6.49 -14.89 -1.14
C ASN A 188 -5.09 -14.83 -0.50
N PRO A 189 -4.54 -15.95 0.01
CA PRO A 189 -3.19 -15.94 0.57
C PRO A 189 -2.17 -15.66 -0.52
N ARG A 190 -1.27 -14.70 -0.24
CA ARG A 190 -0.21 -14.28 -1.16
C ARG A 190 1.13 -14.31 -0.46
N ILE A 191 2.12 -14.89 -1.12
CA ILE A 191 3.50 -14.92 -0.65
C ILE A 191 4.31 -14.00 -1.54
N ALA A 192 5.13 -13.13 -0.93
CA ALA A 192 5.96 -12.17 -1.64
C ALA A 192 7.31 -11.99 -0.96
N PHE A 193 8.35 -11.80 -1.76
CA PHE A 193 9.68 -11.42 -1.31
C PHE A 193 9.90 -9.93 -1.58
N ASP A 194 10.32 -9.18 -0.56
CA ASP A 194 10.55 -7.75 -0.65
C ASP A 194 12.00 -7.34 -0.95
N GLY A 195 12.84 -8.33 -1.34
CA GLY A 195 14.27 -8.18 -1.56
C GLY A 195 15.12 -8.52 -0.33
N GLU A 196 14.52 -8.63 0.85
CA GLU A 196 15.18 -9.05 2.10
C GLU A 196 14.46 -10.21 2.79
N ARG A 197 13.13 -10.14 2.86
CA ARG A 197 12.28 -11.03 3.66
C ARG A 197 11.13 -11.58 2.86
N TRP A 198 10.69 -12.77 3.24
CA TRP A 198 9.48 -13.37 2.73
C TRP A 198 8.29 -13.00 3.62
N TRP A 199 7.19 -12.67 2.99
CA TRP A 199 5.95 -12.25 3.65
C TRP A 199 4.79 -13.08 3.16
N LEU A 200 3.93 -13.44 4.09
CA LEU A 200 2.61 -13.98 3.82
C LEU A 200 1.57 -12.90 4.11
N SER A 201 0.69 -12.64 3.16
CA SER A 201 -0.50 -11.82 3.34
C SER A 201 -1.73 -12.71 3.15
N VAL A 202 -2.63 -12.72 4.11
CA VAL A 202 -3.85 -13.54 4.08
C VAL A 202 -5.05 -12.75 4.57
N GLY A 203 -6.18 -12.84 3.87
CA GLY A 203 -7.45 -12.35 4.35
C GLY A 203 -8.10 -13.35 5.29
N ILE A 204 -8.65 -12.88 6.39
CA ILE A 204 -9.38 -13.70 7.37
C ILE A 204 -10.80 -13.19 7.41
N GLN A 205 -11.74 -14.07 7.14
CA GLN A 205 -13.16 -13.75 7.30
C GLN A 205 -13.53 -13.85 8.78
N THR A 206 -13.75 -12.68 9.40
CA THR A 206 -14.24 -12.62 10.78
C THR A 206 -15.76 -12.57 10.79
N ALA A 207 -16.39 -13.36 11.65
CA ALA A 207 -17.81 -13.19 11.93
C ALA A 207 -18.07 -11.76 12.44
N ARG A 208 -19.24 -11.20 12.15
CA ARG A 208 -19.63 -9.79 12.41
C ARG A 208 -19.60 -9.35 13.89
N LYS A 209 -19.38 -10.25 14.83
CA LYS A 209 -19.29 -9.94 16.27
C LYS A 209 -17.84 -9.65 16.64
N LEU A 210 -17.45 -8.39 16.62
CA LEU A 210 -16.33 -7.89 17.41
C LEU A 210 -16.71 -8.11 18.89
N LYS A 211 -16.22 -9.22 19.49
CA LYS A 211 -16.17 -9.27 20.96
C LYS A 211 -15.25 -8.13 21.39
N PRO A 212 -15.65 -7.29 22.35
CA PRO A 212 -14.72 -6.33 22.91
C PRO A 212 -13.52 -7.08 23.47
N LEU A 213 -12.32 -6.54 23.25
CA LEU A 213 -11.08 -7.06 23.83
C LEU A 213 -11.28 -7.32 25.33
N ARG A 214 -11.42 -8.57 25.72
CA ARG A 214 -11.36 -8.98 27.13
C ARG A 214 -9.93 -8.70 27.60
N GLY A 215 -9.78 -7.80 28.54
CA GLY A 215 -8.47 -7.53 29.17
C GLY A 215 -8.23 -6.11 29.63
N LEU A 216 -9.25 -5.25 29.73
CA LEU A 216 -9.15 -3.99 30.45
C LEU A 216 -10.09 -4.01 31.64
N SER A 217 -9.51 -3.81 32.83
CA SER A 217 -10.10 -3.89 34.14
C SER A 217 -11.47 -3.22 34.28
N PHE A 218 -12.25 -3.76 35.21
CA PHE A 218 -13.63 -3.43 35.57
C PHE A 218 -13.89 -1.94 35.95
N ALA A 219 -12.85 -1.14 36.12
CA ALA A 219 -12.92 0.29 36.51
C ALA A 219 -13.47 1.23 35.42
N TYR A 220 -13.58 0.78 34.16
CA TYR A 220 -14.03 1.63 33.04
C TYR A 220 -15.55 1.52 32.73
N ARG A 221 -16.32 0.79 33.54
CA ARG A 221 -17.72 0.44 33.23
C ARG A 221 -18.79 1.46 33.60
N LYS A 222 -18.46 2.60 34.20
CA LYS A 222 -19.48 3.55 34.68
C LYS A 222 -19.34 5.01 34.19
N ARG A 223 -18.54 5.31 33.18
CA ARG A 223 -18.73 6.59 32.49
C ARG A 223 -19.88 6.41 31.48
N ARG A 224 -21.03 7.00 31.75
CA ARG A 224 -22.07 7.29 30.75
C ARG A 224 -21.33 7.80 29.52
N TYR A 225 -21.40 7.08 28.39
CA TYR A 225 -20.89 7.55 27.13
C TYR A 225 -21.76 8.76 26.71
N THR A 226 -21.40 9.93 27.17
CA THR A 226 -21.71 11.15 26.43
C THR A 226 -21.07 10.94 25.06
N ARG A 227 -21.84 11.06 23.99
CA ARG A 227 -21.36 11.01 22.61
C ARG A 227 -20.14 11.93 22.56
N SER A 228 -18.93 11.39 22.37
CA SER A 228 -17.76 12.23 22.34
C SER A 228 -17.88 13.17 21.14
N GLU A 229 -17.44 14.39 21.31
CA GLU A 229 -17.50 15.42 20.26
C GLU A 229 -16.77 14.93 19.00
N GLY A 230 -17.16 15.49 17.85
CA GLY A 230 -16.46 15.28 16.59
C GLY A 230 -15.03 15.82 16.63
N ILE A 231 -14.14 15.27 15.82
CA ILE A 231 -12.74 15.71 15.71
C ILE A 231 -12.48 16.20 14.29
N GLY A 232 -12.07 17.47 14.15
CA GLY A 232 -11.47 18.01 12.93
C GLY A 232 -9.96 17.78 12.93
N ILE A 233 -9.38 17.43 11.79
CA ILE A 233 -7.96 17.14 11.65
C ILE A 233 -7.39 17.87 10.43
N ASP A 234 -6.47 18.79 10.69
CA ASP A 234 -5.62 19.40 9.66
C ASP A 234 -4.35 18.56 9.46
N LEU A 235 -4.01 18.24 8.20
CA LEU A 235 -2.85 17.44 7.84
C LEU A 235 -1.76 18.31 7.20
N GLY A 236 -0.57 18.28 7.79
CA GLY A 236 0.51 19.18 7.38
C GLY A 236 1.88 18.53 7.13
N ILE A 237 2.81 19.36 6.66
CA ILE A 237 4.23 19.00 6.49
C ILE A 237 5.05 19.37 7.72
N LYS A 238 4.69 20.46 8.41
CA LYS A 238 5.37 20.91 9.64
C LYS A 238 5.14 19.93 10.78
N ASP A 239 3.91 19.68 11.09
CA ASP A 239 3.42 18.61 11.93
C ASP A 239 2.64 17.61 11.06
N LEU A 240 2.49 16.38 11.49
CA LEU A 240 1.76 15.37 10.74
C LEU A 240 0.25 15.67 10.73
N ALA A 241 -0.26 16.04 11.88
CA ALA A 241 -1.66 16.40 12.10
C ALA A 241 -1.80 17.38 13.27
N VAL A 242 -2.75 18.30 13.14
CA VAL A 242 -3.24 19.14 14.23
C VAL A 242 -4.73 18.84 14.41
N LEU A 243 -5.15 18.54 15.62
CA LEU A 243 -6.51 18.15 15.95
C LEU A 243 -7.27 19.34 16.59
N SER A 244 -8.58 19.34 16.45
CA SER A 244 -9.47 20.37 17.04
C SER A 244 -9.47 20.42 18.57
N ASP A 245 -8.88 19.44 19.25
CA ASP A 245 -8.62 19.43 20.70
C ASP A 245 -7.24 19.98 21.07
N ALA A 246 -6.61 20.75 20.19
CA ALA A 246 -5.25 21.29 20.29
C ALA A 246 -4.12 20.24 20.32
N THR A 247 -4.41 18.95 20.12
CA THR A 247 -3.38 17.93 20.06
C THR A 247 -2.55 18.09 18.77
N LYS A 248 -1.23 18.29 18.90
CA LYS A 248 -0.30 18.38 17.76
C LYS A 248 0.50 17.08 17.63
N VAL A 249 0.37 16.41 16.49
CA VAL A 249 1.13 15.21 16.14
C VAL A 249 2.38 15.62 15.39
N ARG A 250 3.53 15.55 16.05
CA ARG A 250 4.82 16.00 15.51
C ARG A 250 5.24 15.20 14.28
N ASN A 251 5.93 15.85 13.36
CA ASN A 251 6.57 15.20 12.22
C ASN A 251 7.76 14.36 12.67
N ILE A 252 7.62 13.03 12.64
CA ILE A 252 8.65 12.08 13.07
C ILE A 252 9.94 12.20 12.23
N ASN A 253 9.84 12.67 10.96
CA ASN A 253 10.97 12.80 10.06
C ASN A 253 11.99 13.88 10.51
N LYS A 254 11.58 14.76 11.43
CA LYS A 254 12.46 15.79 12.04
C LYS A 254 13.27 15.26 13.22
N THR A 255 13.06 14.03 13.67
CA THR A 255 13.79 13.44 14.80
C THR A 255 15.25 13.17 14.47
N ARG A 256 16.15 13.28 15.48
CA ARG A 256 17.58 13.01 15.33
C ARG A 256 17.84 11.59 14.78
N ALA A 257 17.06 10.60 15.22
CA ALA A 257 17.19 9.21 14.81
C ALA A 257 16.95 9.05 13.29
N ILE A 258 15.88 9.64 12.76
CA ILE A 258 15.57 9.57 11.33
C ILE A 258 16.57 10.37 10.50
N ARG A 259 17.01 11.55 10.96
CA ARG A 259 18.06 12.32 10.27
C ARG A 259 19.36 11.51 10.14
N ARG A 260 19.78 10.78 11.19
CA ARG A 260 20.94 9.87 11.15
C ARG A 260 20.74 8.75 10.11
N LEU A 261 19.58 8.10 10.08
CA LEU A 261 19.27 7.07 9.09
C LEU A 261 19.27 7.62 7.66
N LYS A 262 18.71 8.80 7.43
CA LYS A 262 18.74 9.47 6.11
C LYS A 262 20.18 9.77 5.68
N LYS A 263 21.04 10.27 6.57
CA LYS A 263 22.47 10.51 6.29
C LYS A 263 23.18 9.20 5.90
N LYS A 264 22.91 8.11 6.64
CA LYS A 264 23.46 6.78 6.33
C LYS A 264 22.94 6.26 4.97
N ARG A 265 21.64 6.44 4.68
CA ARG A 265 21.04 6.09 3.37
C ARG A 265 21.76 6.79 2.22
N ARG A 266 21.95 8.11 2.30
CA ARG A 266 22.64 8.90 1.26
C ARG A 266 24.08 8.43 1.03
N ARG A 267 24.82 8.11 2.10
CA ARG A 267 26.19 7.56 1.99
C ARG A 267 26.20 6.23 1.22
N LEU A 268 25.30 5.30 1.58
CA LEU A 268 25.17 4.01 0.91
C LEU A 268 24.70 4.16 -0.54
N GLN A 269 23.79 5.07 -0.83
CA GLN A 269 23.37 5.35 -2.21
C GLN A 269 24.56 5.78 -3.07
N ARG A 270 25.39 6.74 -2.60
CA ARG A 270 26.61 7.17 -3.30
C ARG A 270 27.60 6.04 -3.46
N GLN A 271 27.77 5.18 -2.45
CA GLN A 271 28.65 4.02 -2.51
C GLN A 271 28.15 3.00 -3.56
N VAL A 272 26.86 2.71 -3.58
CA VAL A 272 26.24 1.81 -4.57
C VAL A 272 26.41 2.39 -5.99
N SER A 273 26.13 3.67 -6.19
CA SER A 273 26.29 4.33 -7.51
C SER A 273 27.74 4.25 -7.99
N ARG A 274 28.73 4.57 -7.14
CA ARG A 274 30.15 4.45 -7.50
C ARG A 274 30.53 3.01 -7.87
N LYS A 275 30.11 2.02 -7.10
CA LYS A 275 30.35 0.61 -7.41
C LYS A 275 29.73 0.16 -8.73
N TYR A 276 28.56 0.69 -9.10
CA TYR A 276 27.98 0.44 -10.40
C TYR A 276 28.89 0.98 -11.52
N GLN A 277 29.34 2.24 -11.40
CA GLN A 277 30.25 2.83 -12.40
C GLN A 277 31.57 2.05 -12.52
N MET A 278 32.19 1.68 -11.40
CA MET A 278 33.43 0.91 -11.38
C MET A 278 33.27 -0.50 -11.99
N ASN A 279 32.07 -1.09 -11.95
CA ASN A 279 31.79 -2.42 -12.48
C ASN A 279 31.08 -2.37 -13.85
N LYS A 280 31.15 -1.26 -14.55
CA LYS A 280 30.65 -1.14 -15.92
C LYS A 280 31.59 -1.87 -16.89
N LYS A 281 31.03 -2.77 -17.72
CA LYS A 281 31.74 -3.46 -18.81
C LYS A 281 30.99 -3.16 -20.11
N GLY A 282 31.55 -2.28 -20.95
CA GLY A 282 30.84 -1.73 -22.11
C GLY A 282 29.52 -1.07 -21.63
N ASP A 283 28.39 -1.39 -22.24
CA ASP A 283 27.07 -0.87 -21.88
C ASP A 283 26.36 -1.65 -20.74
N ARG A 284 27.00 -2.64 -20.17
CA ARG A 284 26.40 -3.49 -19.14
C ARG A 284 27.03 -3.25 -17.76
N TYR A 285 26.18 -3.26 -16.73
CA TYR A 285 26.61 -3.21 -15.34
C TYR A 285 26.72 -4.62 -14.75
N CYS A 286 27.92 -4.99 -14.26
CA CYS A 286 28.13 -6.28 -13.61
C CYS A 286 27.84 -6.17 -12.10
N LYS A 287 27.09 -7.12 -11.54
CA LYS A 287 26.82 -7.19 -10.09
C LYS A 287 27.84 -8.04 -9.38
N THR A 288 28.78 -7.42 -8.69
CA THR A 288 29.74 -8.10 -7.80
C THR A 288 29.11 -8.41 -6.45
N SER A 289 29.66 -9.37 -5.71
CA SER A 289 29.20 -9.74 -4.37
C SER A 289 29.20 -8.54 -3.39
N ASN A 290 30.20 -7.65 -3.49
CA ASN A 290 30.29 -6.44 -2.66
C ASN A 290 29.24 -5.40 -3.03
N LEU A 291 28.85 -5.28 -4.30
CA LEU A 291 27.75 -4.43 -4.73
C LEU A 291 26.43 -4.95 -4.17
N ILE A 292 26.17 -6.27 -4.30
CA ILE A 292 24.96 -6.91 -3.76
C ILE A 292 24.85 -6.71 -2.23
N LYS A 293 25.96 -6.85 -1.50
CA LYS A 293 25.98 -6.57 -0.05
C LYS A 293 25.58 -5.12 0.28
N SER A 294 26.12 -4.16 -0.49
CA SER A 294 25.81 -2.74 -0.31
C SER A 294 24.34 -2.40 -0.65
N GLU A 295 23.80 -2.99 -1.73
CA GLU A 295 22.38 -2.87 -2.10
C GLU A 295 21.46 -3.41 -0.99
N LYS A 296 21.78 -4.59 -0.42
CA LYS A 296 21.03 -5.16 0.72
C LYS A 296 21.05 -4.25 1.94
N GLN A 297 22.19 -3.62 2.26
CA GLN A 297 22.26 -2.65 3.37
C GLN A 297 21.40 -1.42 3.11
N LEU A 298 21.44 -0.88 1.88
CA LEU A 298 20.59 0.24 1.48
C LEU A 298 19.10 -0.10 1.59
N LEU A 299 18.71 -1.28 1.11
CA LEU A 299 17.34 -1.78 1.19
C LEU A 299 16.86 -1.88 2.64
N ARG A 300 17.67 -2.42 3.54
CA ARG A 300 17.37 -2.49 4.99
C ARG A 300 17.08 -1.13 5.60
N ILE A 301 17.88 -0.11 5.25
CA ILE A 301 17.65 1.24 5.76
C ILE A 301 16.37 1.83 5.19
N ASN A 302 16.08 1.62 3.90
CA ASN A 302 14.83 2.06 3.29
C ASN A 302 13.61 1.42 3.97
N HIS A 303 13.64 0.11 4.22
CA HIS A 303 12.59 -0.60 4.96
C HIS A 303 12.44 -0.06 6.38
N ARG A 304 13.55 0.18 7.09
CA ARG A 304 13.51 0.73 8.45
C ARG A 304 12.87 2.11 8.48
N LEU A 305 13.22 3.00 7.57
CA LEU A 305 12.62 4.33 7.45
C LEU A 305 11.11 4.24 7.14
N ALA A 306 10.73 3.39 6.18
CA ALA A 306 9.34 3.18 5.84
C ALA A 306 8.53 2.62 7.02
N ASN A 307 9.06 1.62 7.72
CA ASN A 307 8.41 1.00 8.88
C ASN A 307 8.23 1.98 10.05
N ILE A 308 9.22 2.83 10.34
CA ILE A 308 9.11 3.85 11.40
C ILE A 308 7.98 4.82 11.07
N ARG A 309 7.90 5.31 9.81
CA ARG A 309 6.84 6.22 9.37
C ARG A 309 5.47 5.55 9.41
N GLN A 310 5.37 4.34 8.90
CA GLN A 310 4.12 3.59 8.90
C GLN A 310 3.63 3.30 10.33
N ASN A 311 4.54 2.91 11.22
CA ASN A 311 4.21 2.68 12.63
C ASN A 311 3.71 3.95 13.31
N HIS A 312 4.35 5.10 13.05
CA HIS A 312 3.92 6.40 13.57
C HIS A 312 2.49 6.74 13.13
N VAL A 313 2.20 6.62 11.83
CA VAL A 313 0.84 6.80 11.29
C VAL A 313 -0.14 5.82 11.92
N HIS A 314 0.24 4.54 12.08
CA HIS A 314 -0.60 3.53 12.72
C HIS A 314 -0.94 3.84 14.17
N GLN A 315 0.04 4.26 14.96
CA GLN A 315 -0.15 4.63 16.36
C GLN A 315 -1.06 5.86 16.47
N THR A 316 -0.79 6.90 15.68
CA THR A 316 -1.59 8.14 15.68
C THR A 316 -3.04 7.88 15.29
N THR A 317 -3.29 7.24 14.17
CA THR A 317 -4.65 6.97 13.70
C THR A 317 -5.41 6.02 14.63
N THR A 318 -4.70 5.09 15.30
CA THR A 318 -5.32 4.23 16.31
C THR A 318 -5.67 5.01 17.57
N ALA A 319 -4.82 5.92 18.01
CA ALA A 319 -5.08 6.77 19.18
C ALA A 319 -6.30 7.66 18.96
N ILE A 320 -6.45 8.27 17.76
CA ILE A 320 -7.61 9.08 17.38
C ILE A 320 -8.89 8.25 17.44
N ILE A 321 -8.94 7.10 16.78
CA ILE A 321 -10.13 6.26 16.71
C ILE A 321 -10.48 5.61 18.07
N LYS A 322 -9.49 5.34 18.94
CA LYS A 322 -9.73 4.85 20.30
C LYS A 322 -10.46 5.84 21.20
N ARG A 323 -10.39 7.14 20.92
CA ARG A 323 -11.18 8.17 21.62
C ARG A 323 -12.68 8.07 21.34
N LYS A 324 -13.08 7.30 20.31
CA LYS A 324 -14.45 7.11 19.85
C LYS A 324 -15.19 8.43 19.56
N PRO A 325 -14.63 9.31 18.73
CA PRO A 325 -15.32 10.54 18.37
C PRO A 325 -16.64 10.22 17.64
N SER A 326 -17.61 11.13 17.68
CA SER A 326 -18.87 11.01 16.93
C SER A 326 -18.60 10.95 15.42
N PHE A 327 -17.65 11.75 14.95
CA PHE A 327 -17.13 11.73 13.59
C PHE A 327 -15.67 12.19 13.56
N VAL A 328 -15.02 11.97 12.43
CA VAL A 328 -13.69 12.53 12.09
C VAL A 328 -13.83 13.29 10.78
N CYS A 329 -13.51 14.59 10.79
CA CYS A 329 -13.49 15.42 9.58
C CYS A 329 -12.06 15.68 9.12
N LEU A 330 -11.80 15.50 7.80
CA LEU A 330 -10.48 15.65 7.15
C LEU A 330 -10.63 16.50 5.88
N GLU A 331 -9.56 17.19 5.48
CA GLU A 331 -9.49 17.86 4.18
C GLU A 331 -9.33 16.88 3.00
N ASP A 332 -9.89 17.23 1.82
CA ASP A 332 -9.61 16.54 0.56
C ASP A 332 -8.30 17.04 -0.07
N LEU A 333 -7.18 16.67 0.52
CA LEU A 333 -5.87 17.05 0.00
C LEU A 333 -5.57 16.45 -1.37
N ASN A 334 -5.26 17.30 -2.35
CA ASN A 334 -4.76 16.87 -3.66
C ASN A 334 -3.28 16.45 -3.60
N ILE A 335 -3.01 15.34 -2.90
CA ILE A 335 -1.65 14.85 -2.68
C ILE A 335 -0.90 14.62 -4.00
N ARG A 336 -1.60 14.14 -5.05
CA ARG A 336 -0.99 13.95 -6.38
C ARG A 336 -0.54 15.27 -7.03
N GLY A 337 -1.35 16.32 -6.88
CA GLY A 337 -1.00 17.67 -7.33
C GLY A 337 0.19 18.23 -6.56
N MET A 338 0.15 18.09 -5.23
CA MET A 338 1.24 18.53 -4.34
C MET A 338 2.57 17.81 -4.62
N MET A 339 2.54 16.52 -5.00
CA MET A 339 3.73 15.74 -5.38
C MET A 339 4.41 16.20 -6.67
N LYS A 340 3.75 17.00 -7.51
CA LYS A 340 4.38 17.60 -8.71
C LYS A 340 5.37 18.69 -8.35
N ASN A 341 5.24 19.32 -7.19
CA ASN A 341 6.20 20.30 -6.69
C ASN A 341 7.47 19.56 -6.22
N ARG A 342 8.56 19.68 -7.00
CA ARG A 342 9.85 19.00 -6.74
C ARG A 342 10.49 19.36 -5.39
N TYR A 343 10.22 20.54 -4.85
CA TYR A 343 10.75 20.99 -3.56
C TYR A 343 10.00 20.40 -2.35
N LEU A 344 8.73 20.05 -2.54
CA LEU A 344 7.86 19.52 -1.48
C LEU A 344 7.64 18.03 -1.57
N SER A 345 7.81 17.43 -2.74
CA SER A 345 7.46 16.03 -3.03
C SER A 345 8.11 15.03 -2.06
N GLU A 346 9.40 15.17 -1.74
CA GLU A 346 10.07 14.31 -0.76
C GLU A 346 9.42 14.44 0.63
N LYS A 347 9.13 15.66 1.08
CA LYS A 347 8.54 15.93 2.40
C LYS A 347 7.12 15.37 2.50
N ILE A 348 6.31 15.53 1.44
CA ILE A 348 4.94 15.01 1.36
C ILE A 348 4.95 13.49 1.36
N GLN A 349 5.83 12.86 0.56
CA GLN A 349 5.97 11.41 0.55
C GLN A 349 6.40 10.86 1.91
N GLU A 350 7.28 11.57 2.62
CA GLU A 350 7.76 11.17 3.94
C GLU A 350 6.71 11.23 5.03
N GLN A 351 5.71 12.10 4.91
CA GLN A 351 4.60 12.21 5.86
C GLN A 351 3.56 11.12 5.72
N ASN A 352 3.51 10.40 4.57
CA ASN A 352 2.50 9.38 4.31
C ASN A 352 1.05 9.89 4.48
N LEU A 353 0.74 11.10 4.02
CA LEU A 353 -0.58 11.73 4.20
C LEU A 353 -1.73 10.88 3.63
N TYR A 354 -1.53 10.28 2.44
CA TYR A 354 -2.52 9.37 1.86
C TYR A 354 -2.77 8.15 2.75
N GLU A 355 -1.71 7.57 3.32
CA GLU A 355 -1.82 6.41 4.20
C GLU A 355 -2.50 6.78 5.53
N PHE A 356 -2.30 8.01 6.02
CA PHE A 356 -2.98 8.51 7.19
C PHE A 356 -4.50 8.55 6.96
N ARG A 357 -4.96 9.20 5.87
CA ARG A 357 -6.38 9.25 5.48
C ARG A 357 -6.94 7.84 5.32
N ARG A 358 -6.30 6.99 4.54
CA ARG A 358 -6.73 5.61 4.33
C ARG A 358 -6.88 4.82 5.64
N GLN A 359 -5.97 5.08 6.61
CA GLN A 359 -6.04 4.40 7.91
C GLN A 359 -7.17 4.94 8.79
N ILE A 360 -7.44 6.22 8.78
CA ILE A 360 -8.62 6.79 9.45
C ILE A 360 -9.88 6.17 8.85
N GLU A 361 -10.05 6.19 7.52
CA GLU A 361 -11.24 5.68 6.84
C GLU A 361 -11.55 4.23 7.24
N TYR A 362 -10.61 3.28 7.11
CA TYR A 362 -10.92 1.88 7.43
C TYR A 362 -11.05 1.60 8.93
N LYS A 363 -10.29 2.30 9.79
CA LYS A 363 -10.38 2.12 11.24
C LYS A 363 -11.66 2.70 11.79
N ALA A 364 -12.08 3.87 11.32
CA ALA A 364 -13.35 4.50 11.64
C ALA A 364 -14.51 3.61 11.19
N HIS A 365 -14.48 3.10 9.96
CA HIS A 365 -15.46 2.14 9.47
C HIS A 365 -15.58 0.90 10.38
N TRP A 366 -14.47 0.36 10.86
CA TRP A 366 -14.48 -0.75 11.79
C TRP A 366 -15.05 -0.38 13.17
N ALA A 367 -14.82 0.84 13.62
CA ALA A 367 -15.32 1.38 14.89
C ALA A 367 -16.74 1.95 14.79
N LYS A 368 -17.37 1.97 13.59
CA LYS A 368 -18.66 2.60 13.28
C LYS A 368 -18.65 4.12 13.56
N ILE A 369 -17.55 4.77 13.26
CA ILE A 369 -17.36 6.22 13.34
C ILE A 369 -17.52 6.79 11.94
N SER A 370 -18.27 7.86 11.79
CA SER A 370 -18.43 8.58 10.52
C SER A 370 -17.14 9.30 10.14
N VAL A 371 -16.75 9.23 8.87
CA VAL A 371 -15.63 10.02 8.31
C VAL A 371 -16.20 10.98 7.30
N ILE A 372 -16.01 12.27 7.54
CA ILE A 372 -16.44 13.38 6.70
C ILE A 372 -15.21 13.92 6.00
N ILE A 373 -15.29 14.11 4.69
CA ILE A 373 -14.21 14.73 3.91
C ILE A 373 -14.74 16.10 3.49
N ALA A 374 -14.13 17.14 4.03
CA ALA A 374 -14.49 18.52 3.68
C ALA A 374 -14.23 18.79 2.20
N ASP A 375 -15.00 19.69 1.62
CA ASP A 375 -14.78 20.11 0.24
C ASP A 375 -13.35 20.63 0.05
N ARG A 376 -12.79 20.37 -1.12
CA ARG A 376 -11.40 20.73 -1.45
C ARG A 376 -11.14 22.22 -1.35
N TRP A 377 -12.15 23.04 -1.62
CA TRP A 377 -12.07 24.49 -1.66
C TRP A 377 -12.54 25.15 -0.37
N TYR A 378 -12.94 24.33 0.60
CA TYR A 378 -13.33 24.86 1.91
C TYR A 378 -12.17 25.61 2.56
N PRO A 379 -12.32 26.91 2.87
CA PRO A 379 -11.22 27.77 3.32
C PRO A 379 -10.89 27.56 4.81
N SER A 380 -10.62 26.32 5.22
CA SER A 380 -10.41 25.91 6.62
C SER A 380 -9.41 26.80 7.37
N SER A 381 -8.27 27.11 6.75
CA SER A 381 -7.21 27.92 7.36
C SER A 381 -7.42 29.43 7.22
N LYS A 382 -8.34 29.87 6.37
CA LYS A 382 -8.61 31.30 6.08
C LYS A 382 -9.82 31.85 6.83
N THR A 383 -10.69 31.00 7.33
CA THR A 383 -11.94 31.37 8.02
C THR A 383 -11.67 31.61 9.51
N CYS A 384 -12.03 32.76 10.04
CA CYS A 384 -11.95 33.03 11.46
C CYS A 384 -12.88 32.14 12.25
N VAL A 385 -12.35 31.45 13.25
CA VAL A 385 -13.14 30.57 14.11
C VAL A 385 -14.11 31.33 15.03
N ILE A 386 -13.91 32.63 15.26
CA ILE A 386 -14.81 33.44 16.11
C ILE A 386 -15.92 34.06 15.27
N CYS A 387 -15.60 34.95 14.33
CA CYS A 387 -16.60 35.76 13.60
C CYS A 387 -16.93 35.23 12.20
N GLY A 388 -16.33 34.15 11.73
CA GLY A 388 -16.59 33.58 10.39
C GLY A 388 -15.95 34.36 9.21
N HIS A 389 -15.28 35.51 9.46
CA HIS A 389 -14.66 36.28 8.40
C HIS A 389 -13.61 35.47 7.64
N VAL A 390 -13.65 35.55 6.29
CA VAL A 390 -12.67 34.84 5.42
C VAL A 390 -11.58 35.80 4.97
N LYS A 391 -10.38 35.66 5.50
CA LYS A 391 -9.20 36.44 5.09
C LYS A 391 -8.71 35.96 3.72
N LYS A 392 -8.85 36.80 2.68
CA LYS A 392 -8.46 36.46 1.31
C LYS A 392 -6.94 36.28 1.18
N ASP A 393 -6.17 37.20 1.74
CA ASP A 393 -4.72 37.28 1.60
C ASP A 393 -4.02 36.70 2.84
N LEU A 394 -3.91 35.37 2.87
CA LEU A 394 -3.18 34.62 3.88
C LEU A 394 -2.00 33.88 3.23
N ASN A 395 -0.77 34.37 3.49
CA ASN A 395 0.43 33.76 2.95
C ASN A 395 0.71 32.38 3.58
N LEU A 396 1.32 31.47 2.82
CA LEU A 396 1.71 30.14 3.32
C LEU A 396 2.78 30.21 4.42
N SER A 397 3.55 31.28 4.52
CA SER A 397 4.55 31.53 5.55
C SER A 397 3.94 31.97 6.88
N GLU A 398 2.76 32.61 6.87
CA GLU A 398 2.07 33.05 8.06
C GLU A 398 1.59 31.85 8.89
N ARG A 399 2.06 31.76 10.13
CA ARG A 399 1.72 30.66 11.05
C ARG A 399 0.67 31.05 12.08
N MET A 400 0.63 32.34 12.43
CA MET A 400 -0.42 32.92 13.26
C MET A 400 -1.44 33.55 12.35
N TYR A 401 -2.68 33.20 12.54
CA TYR A 401 -3.81 33.86 11.88
C TYR A 401 -4.24 35.02 12.75
N VAL A 402 -4.30 36.20 12.18
CA VAL A 402 -4.84 37.40 12.82
C VAL A 402 -6.08 37.82 12.04
N CYS A 403 -7.22 37.85 12.69
CA CYS A 403 -8.48 38.25 12.07
C CYS A 403 -8.54 39.79 11.93
N PRO A 404 -8.74 40.33 10.72
CA PRO A 404 -8.82 41.79 10.53
C PRO A 404 -10.12 42.40 11.08
N VAL A 405 -11.15 41.57 11.36
CA VAL A 405 -12.48 42.04 11.80
C VAL A 405 -12.61 41.99 13.33
N CYS A 406 -12.28 40.85 13.96
CA CYS A 406 -12.50 40.69 15.40
C CYS A 406 -11.17 40.62 16.21
N GLY A 407 -10.02 40.83 15.59
CA GLY A 407 -8.72 40.81 16.26
C GLY A 407 -8.26 39.44 16.78
N ASN A 408 -9.03 38.35 16.53
CA ASN A 408 -8.66 37.02 16.99
C ASN A 408 -7.29 36.59 16.48
N VAL A 409 -6.40 36.15 17.39
CA VAL A 409 -5.05 35.65 17.09
C VAL A 409 -4.97 34.18 17.49
N ILE A 410 -4.70 33.32 16.51
CA ILE A 410 -4.68 31.87 16.70
C ILE A 410 -3.66 31.17 15.79
N ASP A 411 -3.12 30.04 16.22
CA ASP A 411 -2.31 29.18 15.34
C ASP A 411 -3.15 28.74 14.12
N ARG A 412 -2.64 28.97 12.92
CA ARG A 412 -3.32 28.73 11.65
C ARG A 412 -3.75 27.28 11.48
N ASP A 413 -2.87 26.32 11.81
CA ASP A 413 -3.14 24.90 11.63
C ASP A 413 -4.19 24.44 12.65
N PHE A 414 -4.18 25.03 13.87
CA PHE A 414 -5.21 24.77 14.87
C PHE A 414 -6.57 25.37 14.47
N GLN A 415 -6.58 26.61 13.94
CA GLN A 415 -7.80 27.21 13.37
C GLN A 415 -8.41 26.33 12.29
N ALA A 416 -7.59 25.81 11.37
CA ALA A 416 -8.05 24.90 10.32
C ALA A 416 -8.71 23.65 10.92
N ALA A 417 -8.12 23.05 11.95
CA ALA A 417 -8.70 21.89 12.63
C ALA A 417 -10.06 22.21 13.29
N LEU A 418 -10.20 23.39 13.92
CA LEU A 418 -11.48 23.82 14.50
C LEU A 418 -12.57 24.05 13.43
N ASN A 419 -12.21 24.68 12.31
CA ASN A 419 -13.14 24.89 11.20
C ASN A 419 -13.54 23.56 10.54
N LEU A 420 -12.63 22.59 10.41
CA LEU A 420 -12.96 21.24 9.96
C LEU A 420 -13.92 20.52 10.92
N LYS A 421 -13.76 20.70 12.24
CA LYS A 421 -14.74 20.20 13.21
C LYS A 421 -16.11 20.81 12.96
N ARG A 422 -16.21 22.14 12.81
CA ARG A 422 -17.48 22.85 12.52
C ARG A 422 -18.14 22.38 11.22
N TYR A 423 -17.31 22.18 10.17
CA TYR A 423 -17.80 21.62 8.90
C TYR A 423 -18.44 20.24 9.14
N GLY A 424 -17.77 19.39 9.91
CA GLY A 424 -18.29 18.08 10.25
C GLY A 424 -19.55 18.10 11.11
N ASP A 425 -19.66 19.04 12.06
CA ASP A 425 -20.88 19.23 12.88
C ASP A 425 -22.06 19.63 11.99
N ALA A 426 -21.88 20.56 11.03
CA ALA A 426 -22.92 21.00 10.10
C ALA A 426 -23.40 19.84 9.19
N GLU A 427 -22.49 19.08 8.60
CA GLU A 427 -22.82 17.91 7.75
C GLU A 427 -23.57 16.81 8.53
N GLN A 428 -23.27 16.62 9.80
CA GLN A 428 -24.00 15.66 10.66
C GLN A 428 -25.44 16.13 10.95
N MET A 429 -25.65 17.42 11.12
CA MET A 429 -27.00 17.98 11.32
C MET A 429 -27.85 17.81 10.06
N THR A 430 -27.28 18.11 8.88
CA THR A 430 -28.01 17.99 7.60
C THR A 430 -28.35 16.52 7.26
N SER A 431 -27.54 15.55 7.70
CA SER A 431 -27.80 14.12 7.45
C SER A 431 -28.75 13.49 8.47
N ALA A 432 -29.12 14.20 9.55
CA ALA A 432 -30.03 13.75 10.60
C ALA A 432 -31.43 14.33 10.45
N SER A 433 -31.59 15.39 9.65
CA SER A 433 -32.88 15.95 9.18
C SER A 433 -33.32 15.23 7.91
#